data_41a70d051de05afde794f7d926f59799
#
_entry.id   41a70d051de05afde794f7d926f59799
#
_cell.length_a   1.000
_cell.length_b   1.000
_cell.length_c   1.000
_cell.angle_alpha   90.00
_cell.angle_beta   90.00
_cell.angle_gamma   90.00
#
_symmetry.space_group_name_H-M   'P 1'
#
loop_
_entity.id
_entity.type
_entity.pdbx_description
1 polymer ?
#
loop_
_entity_poly.entity_id
_entity_poly.type
_entity_poly.pdbx_seq_one_letter_code
_entity_poly.pdbx_strand_id
1 'polypeptide(L)'
;MLVVSYDIKYDKLRTKFSKMLTKNGAVRLQYSVYEINNTERVMNNLMVIIENEYVPKFDGGDSVIIFDVSAVKLKKYGNAIHRDKDIVYF
;
A
#
# COMPACT_ATOMS: atom_id res chain seq x y z
N MET A 1 7.33 -4.68 8.46
CA MET A 1 6.10 -4.25 7.78
C MET A 1 6.44 -3.71 6.40
N LEU A 2 5.48 -3.76 5.51
CA LEU A 2 5.65 -3.20 4.17
C LEU A 2 4.95 -1.86 4.07
N VAL A 3 5.59 -0.95 3.37
CA VAL A 3 4.94 0.29 2.94
C VAL A 3 4.89 0.25 1.41
N VAL A 4 3.70 0.39 0.87
CA VAL A 4 3.48 0.34 -0.58
C VAL A 4 3.10 1.73 -1.04
N SER A 5 3.88 2.25 -1.97
CA SER A 5 3.61 3.54 -2.59
C SER A 5 3.44 3.32 -4.09
N TYR A 6 2.43 3.92 -4.66
CA TYR A 6 2.17 3.73 -6.08
C TYR A 6 1.72 5.00 -6.76
N ASP A 7 1.95 5.03 -8.06
CA ASP A 7 1.51 6.10 -8.93
C ASP A 7 0.94 5.42 -10.18
N ILE A 8 -0.38 5.33 -10.23
CA ILE A 8 -1.10 4.69 -11.32
C ILE A 8 -2.06 5.70 -11.91
N LYS A 9 -1.91 5.97 -13.19
CA LYS A 9 -2.62 7.06 -13.87
C LYS A 9 -4.07 6.73 -14.18
N TYR A 10 -4.33 5.50 -14.59
CA TYR A 10 -5.66 5.10 -15.00
C TYR A 10 -6.55 4.86 -13.79
N ASP A 11 -7.63 5.62 -13.68
CA ASP A 11 -8.48 5.63 -12.49
C ASP A 11 -9.00 4.26 -12.08
N LYS A 12 -9.46 3.48 -13.05
CA LYS A 12 -10.02 2.16 -12.75
C LYS A 12 -8.95 1.21 -12.20
N LEU A 13 -7.77 1.25 -12.79
CA LEU A 13 -6.68 0.40 -12.34
C LEU A 13 -6.19 0.84 -10.95
N ARG A 14 -6.09 2.14 -10.72
CA ARG A 14 -5.69 2.69 -9.43
C ARG A 14 -6.67 2.28 -8.33
N THR A 15 -7.96 2.41 -8.59
CA THR A 15 -9.00 2.03 -7.64
C THR A 15 -8.94 0.54 -7.33
N LYS A 16 -8.77 -0.26 -8.36
CA LYS A 16 -8.66 -1.71 -8.22
C LYS A 16 -7.44 -2.09 -7.39
N PHE A 17 -6.33 -1.40 -7.61
CA PHE A 17 -5.09 -1.64 -6.88
C PHE A 17 -5.28 -1.33 -5.39
N SER A 18 -5.88 -0.19 -5.08
CA SER A 18 -6.11 0.19 -3.68
C SER A 18 -7.05 -0.78 -2.98
N LYS A 19 -8.07 -1.25 -3.67
CA LYS A 19 -8.97 -2.26 -3.10
C LYS A 19 -8.27 -3.58 -2.86
N MET A 20 -7.38 -3.96 -3.76
CA MET A 20 -6.58 -5.16 -3.60
C MET A 20 -5.69 -5.07 -2.37
N LEU A 21 -5.05 -3.93 -2.16
CA LEU A 21 -4.22 -3.73 -0.97
C LEU A 21 -5.05 -3.85 0.31
N THR A 22 -6.18 -3.18 0.36
CA THR A 22 -7.08 -3.21 1.53
C THR A 22 -7.57 -4.63 1.80
N LYS A 23 -7.90 -5.36 0.75
CA LYS A 23 -8.36 -6.73 0.87
C LYS A 23 -7.29 -7.64 1.46
N ASN A 24 -6.04 -7.31 1.28
CA ASN A 24 -4.92 -8.06 1.82
C ASN A 24 -4.45 -7.51 3.17
N GLY A 25 -5.25 -6.68 3.80
CA GLY A 25 -4.99 -6.21 5.15
C GLY A 25 -4.22 -4.90 5.25
N ALA A 26 -4.04 -4.21 4.14
CA ALA A 26 -3.32 -2.94 4.17
C ALA A 26 -4.18 -1.83 4.77
N VAL A 27 -3.51 -0.89 5.43
CA VAL A 27 -4.12 0.30 5.99
C VAL A 27 -3.57 1.51 5.26
N ARG A 28 -4.45 2.38 4.83
CA ARG A 28 -4.05 3.58 4.10
C ARG A 28 -3.42 4.59 5.04
N LEU A 29 -2.24 5.06 4.68
CA LEU A 29 -1.54 6.12 5.42
C LEU A 29 -1.75 7.47 4.78
N GLN A 30 -1.65 7.50 3.48
CA GLN A 30 -1.85 8.69 2.67
C GLN A 30 -2.44 8.25 1.34
N TYR A 31 -2.80 9.21 0.53
CA TYR A 31 -3.24 8.92 -0.82
C TYR A 31 -2.12 8.18 -1.56
N SER A 32 -2.42 6.99 -2.03
CA SER A 32 -1.48 6.12 -2.74
C SER A 32 -0.33 5.60 -1.89
N VAL A 33 -0.46 5.62 -0.56
CA VAL A 33 0.53 5.04 0.36
C VAL A 33 -0.19 4.20 1.41
N TYR A 34 0.19 2.94 1.49
CA TYR A 34 -0.41 1.98 2.40
C TYR A 34 0.66 1.25 3.20
N GLU A 35 0.30 0.84 4.40
CA GLU A 35 1.15 -0.08 5.17
C GLU A 35 0.43 -1.41 5.29
N ILE A 36 1.22 -2.49 5.39
CA ILE A 36 0.66 -3.82 5.56
C ILE A 36 1.58 -4.62 6.47
N ASN A 37 0.96 -5.40 7.35
CA ASN A 37 1.72 -6.30 8.20
C ASN A 37 2.44 -7.33 7.35
N ASN A 38 3.71 -7.49 7.66
CA ASN A 38 4.60 -8.26 6.87
C ASN A 38 4.74 -9.66 7.44
N THR A 39 3.87 -10.56 7.02
CA THR A 39 4.18 -11.97 7.12
C THR A 39 4.71 -12.40 5.76
N GLU A 40 5.61 -13.36 5.76
CA GLU A 40 6.19 -13.86 4.53
C GLU A 40 5.13 -14.28 3.53
N ARG A 41 4.09 -14.93 4.02
CA ARG A 41 2.99 -15.39 3.19
C ARG A 41 2.25 -14.23 2.52
N VAL A 42 1.93 -13.19 3.28
CA VAL A 42 1.23 -12.01 2.75
C VAL A 42 2.10 -11.31 1.72
N MET A 43 3.38 -11.18 2.01
CA MET A 43 4.32 -10.54 1.10
C MET A 43 4.41 -11.29 -0.22
N ASN A 44 4.54 -12.62 -0.16
CA ASN A 44 4.64 -13.43 -1.36
C ASN A 44 3.37 -13.35 -2.21
N ASN A 45 2.21 -13.40 -1.58
CA ASN A 45 0.94 -13.24 -2.29
C ASN A 45 0.84 -11.89 -2.97
N LEU A 46 1.22 -10.85 -2.26
CA LEU A 46 1.17 -9.49 -2.78
C LEU A 46 2.06 -9.33 -4.00
N MET A 47 3.28 -9.85 -3.93
CA MET A 47 4.21 -9.80 -5.06
C MET A 47 3.64 -10.49 -6.29
N VAL A 48 3.08 -11.68 -6.10
CA VAL A 48 2.50 -12.45 -7.20
C VAL A 48 1.35 -11.68 -7.85
N ILE A 49 0.47 -11.12 -7.04
CA ILE A 49 -0.67 -10.36 -7.55
C ILE A 49 -0.20 -9.15 -8.34
N ILE A 50 0.73 -8.38 -7.78
CA ILE A 50 1.23 -7.17 -8.43
C ILE A 50 1.89 -7.50 -9.76
N GLU A 51 2.76 -8.51 -9.75
CA GLU A 51 3.53 -8.86 -10.95
C GLU A 51 2.68 -9.45 -12.05
N ASN A 52 1.65 -10.21 -11.70
CA ASN A 52 0.85 -10.91 -12.70
C ASN A 52 -0.40 -10.18 -13.12
N GLU A 53 -1.00 -9.38 -12.24
CA GLU A 53 -2.28 -8.76 -12.52
C GLU A 53 -2.21 -7.25 -12.74
N TYR A 54 -1.16 -6.59 -12.29
CA TYR A 54 -1.08 -5.14 -12.39
C TYR A 54 0.04 -4.65 -13.30
N VAL A 55 1.25 -5.13 -13.08
CA VAL A 55 2.39 -4.69 -13.87
C VAL A 55 2.14 -4.83 -15.39
N PRO A 56 1.54 -5.92 -15.87
CA PRO A 56 1.28 -6.04 -17.32
C PRO A 56 0.33 -4.98 -17.87
N LYS A 57 -0.44 -4.33 -17.01
CA LYS A 57 -1.41 -3.31 -17.41
C LYS A 57 -0.88 -1.89 -17.25
N PHE A 58 0.34 -1.73 -16.76
CA PHE A 58 0.92 -0.41 -16.51
C PHE A 58 1.25 0.30 -17.79
N ASP A 59 1.00 1.61 -17.78
CA ASP A 59 1.52 2.55 -18.76
C ASP A 59 2.92 2.98 -18.36
N GLY A 60 3.59 3.70 -19.26
CA GLY A 60 4.95 4.15 -19.02
C GLY A 60 5.16 5.05 -17.80
N GLY A 61 4.08 5.66 -17.31
CA GLY A 61 4.16 6.51 -16.14
C GLY A 61 3.75 5.84 -14.83
N ASP A 62 3.33 4.58 -14.91
CA ASP A 62 2.85 3.89 -13.72
C ASP A 62 3.99 3.24 -12.96
N SER A 63 3.88 3.22 -11.64
CA SER A 63 4.91 2.62 -10.80
C SER A 63 4.34 2.14 -9.48
N VAL A 64 5.03 1.17 -8.88
CA VAL A 64 4.78 0.72 -7.52
C VAL A 64 6.13 0.55 -6.85
N ILE A 65 6.26 1.09 -5.65
CA ILE A 65 7.47 0.93 -4.83
C ILE A 65 7.06 0.30 -3.53
N ILE A 66 7.79 -0.71 -3.11
CA ILE A 66 7.53 -1.39 -1.86
C ILE A 66 8.77 -1.25 -0.98
N PHE A 67 8.54 -0.76 0.24
CA PHE A 67 9.59 -0.64 1.24
C PHE A 67 9.34 -1.67 2.33
N ASP A 68 10.35 -2.45 2.66
CA ASP A 68 10.30 -3.33 3.81
C ASP A 68 10.99 -2.61 4.96
N VAL A 69 10.20 -2.13 5.92
CA VAL A 69 10.72 -1.30 6.99
C VAL A 69 10.31 -1.85 8.35
N SER A 70 11.14 -1.55 9.35
CA SER A 70 10.79 -1.83 10.72
C SER A 70 9.74 -0.84 11.19
N ALA A 71 8.73 -1.34 11.91
CA ALA A 71 7.65 -0.49 12.41
C ALA A 71 8.17 0.62 13.34
N VAL A 72 9.24 0.35 14.08
CA VAL A 72 9.81 1.35 14.99
C VAL A 72 10.57 2.45 14.25
N LYS A 73 10.95 2.20 13.00
CA LYS A 73 11.64 3.19 12.18
C LYS A 73 10.72 4.04 11.33
N LEU A 74 9.46 3.63 11.22
CA LEU A 74 8.49 4.38 10.45
C LEU A 74 7.90 5.47 11.33
N LYS A 75 8.05 6.70 10.91
CA LYS A 75 7.50 7.86 11.62
C LYS A 75 6.27 8.35 10.88
N LYS A 76 5.21 8.55 11.63
CA LYS A 76 3.93 9.00 11.09
C LYS A 76 3.42 10.19 11.88
N TYR A 77 2.86 11.16 11.20
CA TYR A 77 2.34 12.37 11.80
C TYR A 77 0.98 12.70 11.21
N GLY A 78 0.15 13.34 12.02
CA GLY A 78 -1.16 13.77 11.54
C GLY A 78 -2.03 12.61 11.15
N ASN A 79 -2.69 12.73 10.04
CA ASN A 79 -3.67 11.74 9.59
C ASN A 79 -3.06 10.38 9.27
N ALA A 80 -1.76 10.31 9.06
CA ALA A 80 -1.07 9.06 8.78
C ALA A 80 -1.00 8.14 10.01
N ILE A 81 -1.34 8.63 11.18
CA ILE A 81 -1.34 7.83 12.41
C ILE A 81 -2.59 6.97 12.53
N HIS A 82 -3.63 7.32 11.84
CA HIS A 82 -4.96 6.76 12.05
C HIS A 82 -4.95 5.24 12.10
N ARG A 83 -5.77 4.75 12.98
CA ARG A 83 -5.98 3.32 13.13
C ARG A 83 -7.45 3.07 13.18
N ASP A 84 -8.01 3.61 14.21
CA ASP A 84 -9.37 3.38 14.57
C ASP A 84 -10.03 4.71 14.80
N LYS A 85 -11.22 4.66 15.32
CA LYS A 85 -11.98 5.83 15.63
C LYS A 85 -11.44 6.63 16.80
N ASP A 86 -10.56 6.09 17.58
CA ASP A 86 -10.04 6.78 18.78
C ASP A 86 -8.83 7.61 18.51
N ILE A 87 -8.59 7.92 17.27
CA ILE A 87 -7.38 8.60 16.88
C ILE A 87 -7.39 10.05 17.29
N VAL A 88 -6.24 10.48 17.78
CA VAL A 88 -6.00 11.87 18.12
C VAL A 88 -5.16 12.48 17.01
N TYR A 89 -5.58 13.63 16.53
CA TYR A 89 -4.87 14.34 15.46
C TYR A 89 -4.12 15.53 16.03
N PHE A 90 -2.96 15.75 15.49
CA PHE A 90 -2.10 16.85 15.92
C PHE A 90 -1.83 17.80 14.77
#